data_1b2cc00a5b37fa3c7557991d5c9effc9
#
_entry.id   1b2cc00a5b37fa3c7557991d5c9effc9
#
_cell.length_a   1.000
_cell.length_b   1.000
_cell.length_c   1.000
_cell.angle_alpha   90.00
_cell.angle_beta   90.00
_cell.angle_gamma   90.00
#
_symmetry.space_group_name_H-M   'P 1'
#
loop_
_entity.id
_entity.type
_entity.pdbx_description
1 polymer ?
#
loop_
_entity_poly.entity_id
_entity_poly.type
_entity_poly.pdbx_seq_one_letter_code
_entity_poly.pdbx_strand_id
1 'polypeptide(L)'
;MQVSDFHFDLPDELIARYPQPERTASRLLQMDGNTGELIDGTFTDVLNQVQAGDLVVFNNTRVIPARMFGRKESGGKLEVLVERMLDEKSIFAHVRCSKSPKPGTTIIVGENDEYSAEMVARHDALFELKFNSDKTVLEILEEIGHMPLPPYIDRPDEDADKERYQTVYNQKPGAVAAPTAGLHFDDVLLDKIKAKGAEFAYVTLHVGAGTFQPVKVDNINDHHMHAEYVEVPQEVVDAINATKARGGRIIAVGTTSVRSLESAAQDALKKGTELVPFFGDTEIFIYPGYEYQLVDCLITNFHLPESTLIMLVSAFAGYENTMNAYKHAVENKYRFFSYGDSMFIKKKTI
;
A
#
# COMPACT_ATOMS: atom_id res chain seq x y z
N MET A 1 -23.64 -5.43 3.49
CA MET A 1 -22.97 -6.17 2.41
C MET A 1 -22.14 -7.30 3.03
N GLN A 2 -22.02 -8.39 2.30
CA GLN A 2 -21.16 -9.51 2.67
C GLN A 2 -19.82 -9.39 1.96
N VAL A 3 -18.78 -9.96 2.54
CA VAL A 3 -17.46 -10.02 1.90
C VAL A 3 -17.54 -10.75 0.55
N SER A 4 -18.37 -11.81 0.46
CA SER A 4 -18.62 -12.56 -0.77
C SER A 4 -19.26 -11.74 -1.90
N ASP A 5 -19.89 -10.61 -1.62
CA ASP A 5 -20.41 -9.71 -2.65
C ASP A 5 -19.28 -9.15 -3.55
N PHE A 6 -18.05 -9.14 -3.05
CA PHE A 6 -16.84 -8.67 -3.75
C PHE A 6 -16.03 -9.81 -4.38
N HIS A 7 -16.66 -10.97 -4.53
CA HIS A 7 -16.04 -12.12 -5.18
C HIS A 7 -16.03 -11.94 -6.71
N PHE A 8 -14.94 -12.36 -7.33
CA PHE A 8 -14.84 -12.60 -8.77
C PHE A 8 -13.83 -13.72 -9.01
N ASP A 9 -14.02 -14.48 -10.07
CA ASP A 9 -13.11 -15.55 -10.45
C ASP A 9 -11.83 -14.94 -11.05
N LEU A 10 -10.69 -15.17 -10.41
CA LEU A 10 -9.39 -14.72 -10.86
C LEU A 10 -8.51 -15.90 -11.23
N PRO A 11 -8.24 -16.14 -12.54
CA PRO A 11 -7.29 -17.13 -12.96
C PRO A 11 -5.89 -16.86 -12.40
N ASP A 12 -5.22 -17.88 -11.88
CA ASP A 12 -3.87 -17.74 -11.28
C ASP A 12 -2.84 -17.18 -12.27
N GLU A 13 -2.98 -17.50 -13.54
CA GLU A 13 -2.12 -17.00 -14.63
C GLU A 13 -2.15 -15.48 -14.83
N LEU A 14 -3.20 -14.79 -14.33
CA LEU A 14 -3.29 -13.33 -14.39
C LEU A 14 -2.59 -12.64 -13.22
N ILE A 15 -2.17 -13.37 -12.21
CA ILE A 15 -1.40 -12.81 -11.10
C ILE A 15 0.03 -12.55 -11.56
N ALA A 16 0.44 -11.29 -11.54
CA ALA A 16 1.80 -10.91 -11.96
C ALA A 16 2.82 -11.25 -10.89
N ARG A 17 3.79 -12.10 -11.21
CA ARG A 17 4.90 -12.48 -10.32
C ARG A 17 6.18 -11.69 -10.60
N TYR A 18 6.25 -11.07 -11.77
CA TYR A 18 7.37 -10.19 -12.19
C TYR A 18 6.84 -8.88 -12.74
N PRO A 19 7.55 -7.75 -12.53
CA PRO A 19 7.20 -6.49 -13.15
C PRO A 19 7.44 -6.54 -14.65
N GLN A 20 6.80 -5.63 -15.40
CA GLN A 20 7.16 -5.37 -16.79
C GLN A 20 8.62 -4.85 -16.88
N PRO A 21 9.33 -5.05 -18.00
CA PRO A 21 10.68 -4.53 -18.18
C PRO A 21 10.79 -3.02 -17.88
N GLU A 22 9.84 -2.23 -18.37
CA GLU A 22 9.71 -0.81 -18.10
C GLU A 22 8.53 -0.54 -17.17
N ARG A 23 8.68 0.41 -16.23
CA ARG A 23 7.62 0.76 -15.27
C ARG A 23 6.33 1.20 -15.95
N THR A 24 6.44 2.01 -16.99
CA THR A 24 5.31 2.58 -17.74
C THR A 24 4.70 1.65 -18.78
N ALA A 25 5.25 0.44 -18.96
CA ALA A 25 4.77 -0.53 -19.94
C ALA A 25 3.50 -1.29 -19.54
N SER A 26 3.00 -1.12 -18.32
CA SER A 26 1.74 -1.71 -17.87
C SER A 26 0.54 -1.12 -18.60
N ARG A 27 -0.55 -1.89 -18.63
CA ARG A 27 -1.82 -1.42 -19.18
C ARG A 27 -2.55 -0.53 -18.17
N LEU A 28 -3.40 0.33 -18.70
CA LEU A 28 -4.27 1.21 -17.93
C LEU A 28 -5.72 0.99 -18.35
N LEU A 29 -6.58 0.62 -17.42
CA LEU A 29 -8.02 0.64 -17.60
C LEU A 29 -8.57 1.94 -17.03
N GLN A 30 -9.12 2.79 -17.88
CA GLN A 30 -9.74 4.05 -17.49
C GLN A 30 -11.22 3.81 -17.23
N MET A 31 -11.75 4.30 -16.11
CA MET A 31 -13.16 4.15 -15.73
C MET A 31 -13.75 5.49 -15.30
N ASP A 32 -14.89 5.83 -15.87
CA ASP A 32 -15.73 6.91 -15.40
C ASP A 32 -16.74 6.36 -14.37
N GLY A 33 -16.66 6.83 -13.13
CA GLY A 33 -17.53 6.36 -12.05
C GLY A 33 -19.00 6.76 -12.21
N ASN A 34 -19.31 7.78 -13.01
CA ASN A 34 -20.69 8.21 -13.24
C ASN A 34 -21.37 7.36 -14.31
N THR A 35 -20.67 7.04 -15.39
CA THR A 35 -21.22 6.34 -16.54
C THR A 35 -20.92 4.85 -16.56
N GLY A 36 -19.84 4.43 -15.88
CA GLY A 36 -19.30 3.07 -15.95
C GLY A 36 -18.52 2.81 -17.25
N GLU A 37 -18.29 3.82 -18.08
CA GLU A 37 -17.52 3.69 -19.32
C GLU A 37 -16.10 3.23 -19.03
N LEU A 38 -15.62 2.27 -19.83
CA LEU A 38 -14.28 1.69 -19.73
C LEU A 38 -13.51 1.97 -21.03
N ILE A 39 -12.26 2.42 -20.87
CA ILE A 39 -11.33 2.66 -21.98
C ILE A 39 -10.03 1.94 -21.69
N ASP A 40 -9.65 1.01 -22.55
CA ASP A 40 -8.37 0.32 -22.49
C ASP A 40 -7.23 1.19 -23.04
N GLY A 41 -6.08 1.15 -22.39
CA GLY A 41 -4.91 1.91 -22.80
C GLY A 41 -3.63 1.40 -22.15
N THR A 42 -2.60 2.22 -22.19
CA THR A 42 -1.30 2.02 -21.54
C THR A 42 -1.12 3.01 -20.40
N PHE A 43 -0.21 2.73 -19.46
CA PHE A 43 -0.03 3.59 -18.30
C PHE A 43 0.34 5.03 -18.67
N THR A 44 1.07 5.22 -19.75
CA THR A 44 1.40 6.56 -20.27
C THR A 44 0.17 7.42 -20.62
N ASP A 45 -0.99 6.81 -20.83
CA ASP A 45 -2.26 7.52 -21.07
C ASP A 45 -2.77 8.27 -19.82
N VAL A 46 -2.20 8.01 -18.64
CA VAL A 46 -2.41 8.86 -17.45
C VAL A 46 -2.13 10.32 -17.77
N LEU A 47 -1.14 10.60 -18.63
CA LEU A 47 -0.81 11.94 -19.07
C LEU A 47 -2.00 12.67 -19.73
N ASN A 48 -2.88 11.93 -20.43
CA ASN A 48 -4.09 12.48 -21.06
C ASN A 48 -5.20 12.77 -20.04
N GLN A 49 -5.15 12.12 -18.88
CA GLN A 49 -6.15 12.28 -17.83
C GLN A 49 -5.81 13.42 -16.87
N VAL A 50 -4.53 13.70 -16.67
CA VAL A 50 -4.06 14.80 -15.80
C VAL A 50 -4.20 16.14 -16.51
N GLN A 51 -4.66 17.15 -15.79
CA GLN A 51 -4.91 18.50 -16.27
C GLN A 51 -4.05 19.51 -15.51
N ALA A 52 -3.79 20.67 -16.11
CA ALA A 52 -3.18 21.79 -15.42
C ALA A 52 -4.03 22.20 -14.22
N GLY A 53 -3.38 22.45 -13.09
CA GLY A 53 -4.06 22.78 -11.84
C GLY A 53 -4.46 21.59 -10.96
N ASP A 54 -4.34 20.37 -11.45
CA ASP A 54 -4.52 19.16 -10.63
C ASP A 54 -3.40 19.02 -9.61
N LEU A 55 -3.72 18.40 -8.48
CA LEU A 55 -2.75 17.94 -7.47
C LEU A 55 -2.69 16.42 -7.50
N VAL A 56 -1.51 15.88 -7.77
CA VAL A 56 -1.24 14.43 -7.72
C VAL A 56 -0.57 14.12 -6.38
N VAL A 57 -1.20 13.27 -5.58
CA VAL A 57 -0.74 12.91 -4.23
C VAL A 57 -0.18 11.49 -4.24
N PHE A 58 1.09 11.38 -3.87
CA PHE A 58 1.85 10.13 -3.80
C PHE A 58 2.13 9.72 -2.35
N ASN A 59 2.35 8.44 -2.14
CA ASN A 59 2.90 7.90 -0.89
C ASN A 59 4.41 7.70 -1.04
N ASN A 60 5.21 8.44 -0.29
CA ASN A 60 6.68 8.42 -0.38
C ASN A 60 7.36 7.43 0.58
N THR A 61 6.61 6.47 1.12
CA THR A 61 7.20 5.43 1.96
C THR A 61 8.23 4.61 1.18
N ARG A 62 9.26 4.14 1.90
CA ARG A 62 10.24 3.20 1.37
C ARG A 62 10.07 1.84 2.04
N VAL A 63 10.03 0.80 1.21
CA VAL A 63 10.00 -0.59 1.71
C VAL A 63 11.36 -0.92 2.31
N ILE A 64 11.33 -1.44 3.54
CA ILE A 64 12.51 -1.97 4.22
C ILE A 64 12.67 -3.47 3.91
N PRO A 65 13.88 -4.03 3.91
CA PRO A 65 14.10 -5.47 3.74
C PRO A 65 13.68 -6.22 5.01
N ALA A 66 12.37 -6.28 5.23
CA ALA A 66 11.72 -6.60 6.49
C ALA A 66 11.74 -8.08 6.87
N ARG A 67 12.14 -8.98 5.96
CA ARG A 67 12.16 -10.42 6.20
C ARG A 67 13.56 -10.87 6.59
N MET A 68 13.65 -11.57 7.70
CA MET A 68 14.91 -12.19 8.18
C MET A 68 14.70 -13.68 8.42
N PHE A 69 15.73 -14.46 8.14
CA PHE A 69 15.77 -15.87 8.49
C PHE A 69 16.75 -16.07 9.64
N GLY A 70 16.47 -17.06 10.48
CA GLY A 70 17.31 -17.34 11.63
C GLY A 70 16.90 -18.60 12.37
N ARG A 71 17.28 -18.66 13.64
CA ARG A 71 17.02 -19.80 14.52
C ARG A 71 16.86 -19.36 15.97
N LYS A 72 16.28 -20.20 16.77
CA LYS A 72 16.37 -20.11 18.23
C LYS A 72 17.75 -20.64 18.69
N GLU A 73 18.19 -20.28 19.89
CA GLU A 73 19.39 -20.86 20.48
C GLU A 73 19.32 -22.40 20.54
N SER A 74 18.14 -22.97 20.71
CA SER A 74 17.89 -24.39 20.66
C SER A 74 18.02 -25.04 19.27
N GLY A 75 18.30 -24.26 18.23
CA GLY A 75 18.50 -24.71 16.84
C GLY A 75 17.24 -24.74 15.97
N GLY A 76 16.06 -24.48 16.52
CA GLY A 76 14.81 -24.45 15.74
C GLY A 76 14.78 -23.27 14.78
N LYS A 77 14.64 -23.54 13.46
CA LYS A 77 14.54 -22.52 12.41
C LYS A 77 13.35 -21.61 12.61
N LEU A 78 13.51 -20.34 12.23
CA LEU A 78 12.44 -19.35 12.25
C LEU A 78 12.60 -18.33 11.12
N GLU A 79 11.48 -17.69 10.81
CA GLU A 79 11.38 -16.55 9.92
C GLU A 79 10.77 -15.39 10.71
N VAL A 80 11.38 -14.22 10.59
CA VAL A 80 10.90 -12.97 11.18
C VAL A 80 10.47 -12.04 10.06
N LEU A 81 9.24 -11.56 10.11
CA LEU A 81 8.73 -10.52 9.23
C LEU A 81 8.38 -9.30 10.08
N VAL A 82 9.13 -8.23 9.92
CA VAL A 82 8.88 -6.97 10.63
C VAL A 82 7.51 -6.44 10.26
N GLU A 83 6.70 -6.08 11.25
CA GLU A 83 5.46 -5.34 11.07
C GLU A 83 5.69 -3.84 11.20
N ARG A 84 6.45 -3.44 12.22
CA ARG A 84 6.74 -2.04 12.53
C ARG A 84 8.04 -1.91 13.31
N MET A 85 8.84 -0.91 12.98
CA MET A 85 9.95 -0.46 13.85
C MET A 85 9.35 0.39 14.98
N LEU A 86 9.68 0.06 16.23
CA LEU A 86 9.21 0.77 17.42
C LEU A 86 10.17 1.90 17.78
N ASP A 87 11.46 1.61 17.72
CA ASP A 87 12.58 2.51 17.96
C ASP A 87 13.81 2.01 17.19
N GLU A 88 14.98 2.57 17.47
CA GLU A 88 16.24 2.18 16.80
C GLU A 88 16.67 0.73 17.07
N LYS A 89 16.14 0.09 18.11
CA LYS A 89 16.59 -1.26 18.57
C LYS A 89 15.47 -2.29 18.59
N SER A 90 14.20 -1.86 18.52
CA SER A 90 13.04 -2.70 18.77
C SER A 90 12.07 -2.72 17.62
N ILE A 91 11.43 -3.88 17.41
CA ILE A 91 10.42 -4.10 16.37
C ILE A 91 9.21 -4.84 16.92
N PHE A 92 8.06 -4.60 16.31
CA PHE A 92 6.99 -5.60 16.26
C PHE A 92 7.15 -6.45 15.01
N ALA A 93 7.02 -7.76 15.17
CA ALA A 93 7.21 -8.70 14.07
C ALA A 93 6.28 -9.91 14.18
N HIS A 94 5.99 -10.51 13.02
CA HIS A 94 5.49 -11.86 12.93
C HIS A 94 6.66 -12.83 13.00
N VAL A 95 6.55 -13.88 13.81
CA VAL A 95 7.57 -14.93 13.92
C VAL A 95 6.96 -16.27 13.54
N ARG A 96 7.44 -16.85 12.45
CA ARG A 96 7.03 -18.16 11.99
C ARG A 96 8.05 -19.21 12.41
N CYS A 97 7.64 -20.14 13.23
CA CYS A 97 8.47 -21.25 13.73
C CYS A 97 7.57 -22.39 14.25
N SER A 98 8.18 -23.56 14.50
CA SER A 98 7.45 -24.76 14.99
C SER A 98 6.86 -24.56 16.39
N LYS A 99 7.57 -23.86 17.28
CA LYS A 99 7.12 -23.49 18.63
C LYS A 99 7.44 -22.03 18.88
N SER A 100 6.43 -21.25 19.20
CA SER A 100 6.59 -19.80 19.47
C SER A 100 7.63 -19.54 20.57
N PRO A 101 8.52 -18.56 20.39
CA PRO A 101 9.46 -18.15 21.42
C PRO A 101 8.68 -17.55 22.60
N LYS A 102 9.19 -17.75 23.81
CA LYS A 102 8.66 -17.14 25.02
C LYS A 102 9.46 -15.87 25.38
N PRO A 103 8.88 -14.95 26.17
CA PRO A 103 9.64 -13.81 26.70
C PRO A 103 10.97 -14.27 27.35
N GLY A 104 12.05 -13.56 27.03
CA GLY A 104 13.41 -13.89 27.45
C GLY A 104 14.16 -14.86 26.50
N THR A 105 13.50 -15.39 25.47
CA THR A 105 14.18 -16.25 24.47
C THR A 105 15.05 -15.40 23.56
N THR A 106 16.30 -15.83 23.35
CA THR A 106 17.18 -15.25 22.34
C THR A 106 16.90 -15.86 20.96
N ILE A 107 16.76 -14.98 19.98
CA ILE A 107 16.62 -15.30 18.56
C ILE A 107 17.90 -14.87 17.86
N ILE A 108 18.44 -15.72 17.01
CA ILE A 108 19.65 -15.45 16.21
C ILE A 108 19.20 -15.32 14.77
N VAL A 109 19.59 -14.23 14.10
CA VAL A 109 19.18 -13.92 12.72
C VAL A 109 20.39 -13.62 11.84
N GLY A 110 20.18 -13.88 10.53
CA GLY A 110 21.23 -13.81 9.51
C GLY A 110 21.71 -15.21 9.11
N GLU A 111 22.26 -15.31 7.90
CA GLU A 111 22.72 -16.60 7.35
C GLU A 111 23.91 -17.19 8.11
N ASN A 112 24.74 -16.32 8.70
CA ASN A 112 25.92 -16.68 9.48
C ASN A 112 25.79 -16.28 10.96
N ASP A 113 24.57 -16.22 11.49
CA ASP A 113 24.30 -15.86 12.88
C ASP A 113 24.82 -14.45 13.29
N GLU A 114 24.72 -13.47 12.37
CA GLU A 114 25.35 -12.15 12.52
C GLU A 114 24.76 -11.33 13.68
N TYR A 115 23.47 -11.48 13.96
CA TYR A 115 22.78 -10.69 14.97
C TYR A 115 21.91 -11.54 15.89
N SER A 116 21.65 -11.00 17.08
CA SER A 116 20.71 -11.59 18.02
C SER A 116 19.69 -10.57 18.51
N ALA A 117 18.52 -11.05 18.86
CA ALA A 117 17.47 -10.28 19.47
C ALA A 117 16.82 -11.06 20.60
N GLU A 118 16.37 -10.35 21.64
CA GLU A 118 15.58 -10.90 22.72
C GLU A 118 14.08 -10.75 22.37
N MET A 119 13.33 -11.83 22.55
CA MET A 119 11.87 -11.76 22.57
C MET A 119 11.43 -11.15 23.91
N VAL A 120 10.95 -9.91 23.85
CA VAL A 120 10.61 -9.11 25.06
C VAL A 120 9.19 -9.41 25.52
N ALA A 121 8.23 -9.32 24.61
CA ALA A 121 6.81 -9.50 24.89
C ALA A 121 6.04 -10.01 23.67
N ARG A 122 4.82 -10.47 23.94
CA ARG A 122 3.87 -10.83 22.89
C ARG A 122 2.64 -9.94 22.99
N HIS A 123 2.24 -9.37 21.86
CA HIS A 123 1.07 -8.53 21.70
C HIS A 123 0.14 -9.17 20.66
N ASP A 124 -0.84 -9.93 21.11
CA ASP A 124 -1.73 -10.75 20.26
C ASP A 124 -0.95 -11.68 19.30
N ALA A 125 -0.96 -11.38 18.01
CA ALA A 125 -0.24 -12.13 16.98
C ALA A 125 1.20 -11.66 16.78
N LEU A 126 1.60 -10.50 17.33
CA LEU A 126 2.90 -9.88 17.14
C LEU A 126 3.85 -10.17 18.30
N PHE A 127 5.12 -10.25 17.96
CA PHE A 127 6.22 -10.40 18.91
C PHE A 127 7.01 -9.09 18.97
N GLU A 128 7.29 -8.63 20.18
CA GLU A 128 8.22 -7.53 20.41
C GLU A 128 9.63 -8.11 20.53
N LEU A 129 10.49 -7.72 19.60
CA LEU A 129 11.89 -8.15 19.57
C LEU A 129 12.81 -6.95 19.76
N LYS A 130 13.83 -7.10 20.62
CA LYS A 130 14.85 -6.09 20.87
C LYS A 130 16.22 -6.63 20.48
N PHE A 131 16.87 -5.95 19.54
CA PHE A 131 18.20 -6.34 19.06
C PHE A 131 19.30 -5.99 20.06
N ASN A 132 20.26 -6.92 20.21
CA ASN A 132 21.47 -6.75 20.98
C ASN A 132 22.61 -6.39 20.03
N SER A 133 22.66 -5.14 19.61
CA SER A 133 23.68 -4.63 18.68
C SER A 133 23.86 -3.13 18.85
N ASP A 134 25.02 -2.61 18.50
CA ASP A 134 25.25 -1.17 18.42
C ASP A 134 24.58 -0.55 17.18
N LYS A 135 24.31 -1.35 16.17
CA LYS A 135 23.60 -0.93 14.95
C LYS A 135 22.09 -0.72 15.21
N THR A 136 21.50 0.13 14.41
CA THR A 136 20.04 0.31 14.41
C THR A 136 19.35 -0.88 13.71
N VAL A 137 18.05 -1.05 13.97
CA VAL A 137 17.22 -2.04 13.28
C VAL A 137 17.34 -1.91 11.76
N LEU A 138 17.28 -0.67 11.24
CA LEU A 138 17.35 -0.43 9.81
C LEU A 138 18.70 -0.87 9.21
N GLU A 139 19.83 -0.55 9.88
CA GLU A 139 21.15 -1.00 9.45
C GLU A 139 21.27 -2.53 9.44
N ILE A 140 20.71 -3.20 10.47
CA ILE A 140 20.67 -4.67 10.53
C ILE A 140 19.85 -5.23 9.37
N LEU A 141 18.66 -4.69 9.12
CA LEU A 141 17.81 -5.14 8.01
C LEU A 141 18.46 -4.92 6.64
N GLU A 142 19.16 -3.80 6.45
CA GLU A 142 19.89 -3.54 5.20
C GLU A 142 21.02 -4.55 4.94
N GLU A 143 21.63 -5.10 6.00
CA GLU A 143 22.70 -6.10 5.88
C GLU A 143 22.20 -7.53 5.67
N ILE A 144 21.20 -7.96 6.44
CA ILE A 144 20.74 -9.36 6.46
C ILE A 144 19.30 -9.57 6.01
N GLY A 145 18.57 -8.50 5.76
CA GLY A 145 17.15 -8.56 5.40
C GLY A 145 16.92 -8.91 3.93
N HIS A 146 15.75 -9.46 3.69
CA HIS A 146 15.21 -9.77 2.37
C HIS A 146 14.00 -8.90 2.06
N MET A 147 13.78 -8.61 0.79
CA MET A 147 12.59 -7.86 0.36
C MET A 147 11.32 -8.66 0.68
N PRO A 148 10.36 -8.05 1.38
CA PRO A 148 9.16 -8.73 1.85
C PRO A 148 8.11 -8.81 0.73
N LEU A 149 8.40 -9.57 -0.32
CA LEU A 149 7.45 -9.75 -1.42
C LEU A 149 6.15 -10.37 -0.90
N PRO A 150 4.99 -9.92 -1.43
CA PRO A 150 3.69 -10.49 -1.06
C PRO A 150 3.63 -12.00 -1.30
N PRO A 151 2.88 -12.75 -0.47
CA PRO A 151 2.81 -14.22 -0.56
C PRO A 151 2.33 -14.75 -1.92
N TYR A 152 1.49 -14.00 -2.63
CA TYR A 152 0.97 -14.39 -3.94
C TYR A 152 2.01 -14.29 -5.08
N ILE A 153 3.16 -13.64 -4.86
CA ILE A 153 4.26 -13.65 -5.82
C ILE A 153 4.93 -15.02 -5.86
N ASP A 154 4.89 -15.77 -4.74
CA ASP A 154 5.27 -17.18 -4.64
C ASP A 154 6.63 -17.52 -5.27
N ARG A 155 7.60 -16.66 -5.04
CA ARG A 155 9.02 -16.86 -5.37
C ARG A 155 9.91 -16.15 -4.35
N PRO A 156 11.18 -16.55 -4.22
CA PRO A 156 12.16 -15.76 -3.46
C PRO A 156 12.32 -14.37 -4.06
N ASP A 157 12.76 -13.42 -3.22
CA ASP A 157 13.20 -12.12 -3.69
C ASP A 157 14.51 -12.24 -4.50
N GLU A 158 14.63 -11.38 -5.50
CA GLU A 158 15.81 -11.26 -6.35
C GLU A 158 16.41 -9.86 -6.17
N ASP A 159 17.67 -9.67 -6.57
CA ASP A 159 18.32 -8.36 -6.43
C ASP A 159 17.57 -7.25 -7.17
N ALA A 160 16.93 -7.56 -8.29
CA ALA A 160 16.10 -6.62 -9.02
C ALA A 160 14.89 -6.10 -8.21
N ASP A 161 14.37 -6.88 -7.26
CA ASP A 161 13.24 -6.47 -6.44
C ASP A 161 13.60 -5.34 -5.46
N LYS A 162 14.87 -5.20 -5.08
CA LYS A 162 15.35 -4.11 -4.22
C LYS A 162 15.06 -2.73 -4.82
N GLU A 163 15.09 -2.61 -6.15
CA GLU A 163 14.76 -1.39 -6.89
C GLU A 163 13.33 -1.42 -7.44
N ARG A 164 12.88 -2.56 -7.96
CA ARG A 164 11.60 -2.66 -8.66
C ARG A 164 10.39 -2.71 -7.71
N TYR A 165 10.57 -3.20 -6.47
CA TYR A 165 9.56 -3.14 -5.41
C TYR A 165 9.69 -1.86 -4.57
N GLN A 166 10.05 -0.76 -5.24
CA GLN A 166 10.15 0.61 -4.72
C GLN A 166 9.64 1.60 -5.75
N THR A 167 9.02 2.68 -5.28
CA THR A 167 8.71 3.83 -6.16
C THR A 167 9.99 4.63 -6.44
N VAL A 168 10.02 5.36 -7.56
CA VAL A 168 11.17 6.23 -7.88
C VAL A 168 11.29 7.45 -6.97
N TYR A 169 10.22 7.77 -6.22
CA TYR A 169 10.15 8.90 -5.28
C TYR A 169 10.13 8.48 -3.81
N ASN A 170 10.49 7.23 -3.49
CA ASN A 170 10.55 6.76 -2.11
C ASN A 170 11.57 7.56 -1.29
N GLN A 171 11.24 7.87 -0.03
CA GLN A 171 12.09 8.66 0.86
C GLN A 171 12.12 8.13 2.30
N LYS A 172 10.96 7.80 2.88
CA LYS A 172 10.83 7.47 4.31
C LYS A 172 10.75 5.97 4.54
N PRO A 173 11.82 5.34 5.07
CA PRO A 173 11.83 3.89 5.33
C PRO A 173 10.86 3.52 6.44
N GLY A 174 10.17 2.38 6.32
CA GLY A 174 9.25 1.86 7.33
C GLY A 174 8.16 0.93 6.79
N ALA A 175 7.94 0.88 5.50
CA ALA A 175 6.92 0.02 4.91
C ALA A 175 7.41 -1.42 4.74
N VAL A 176 6.50 -2.36 4.88
CA VAL A 176 6.68 -3.79 4.62
C VAL A 176 6.10 -4.18 3.26
N ALA A 177 5.24 -3.35 2.71
CA ALA A 177 4.72 -3.50 1.35
C ALA A 177 4.83 -2.18 0.59
N ALA A 178 5.08 -2.27 -0.73
CA ALA A 178 5.17 -1.10 -1.59
C ALA A 178 3.79 -0.46 -1.84
N PRO A 179 3.72 0.87 -2.01
CA PRO A 179 2.55 1.55 -2.54
C PRO A 179 2.48 1.28 -4.06
N THR A 180 1.86 0.16 -4.44
CA THR A 180 2.05 -0.50 -5.73
C THR A 180 1.61 0.31 -6.94
N ALA A 181 0.61 1.18 -6.82
CA ALA A 181 0.21 2.08 -7.91
C ALA A 181 1.33 3.06 -8.31
N GLY A 182 2.21 3.39 -7.37
CA GLY A 182 3.37 4.23 -7.62
C GLY A 182 4.48 3.54 -8.44
N LEU A 183 4.48 2.21 -8.49
CA LEU A 183 5.50 1.43 -9.20
C LEU A 183 5.47 1.64 -10.72
N HIS A 184 4.36 2.12 -11.26
CA HIS A 184 4.18 2.38 -12.70
C HIS A 184 4.83 3.68 -13.17
N PHE A 185 5.19 4.58 -12.27
CA PHE A 185 5.80 5.86 -12.62
C PHE A 185 7.30 5.75 -12.77
N ASP A 186 7.83 6.38 -13.79
CA ASP A 186 9.23 6.70 -13.94
C ASP A 186 9.45 8.22 -13.91
N ASP A 187 10.70 8.66 -13.81
CA ASP A 187 11.03 10.08 -13.75
C ASP A 187 10.60 10.84 -15.01
N VAL A 188 10.67 10.21 -16.18
CA VAL A 188 10.25 10.82 -17.44
C VAL A 188 8.76 11.14 -17.44
N LEU A 189 7.91 10.20 -17.01
CA LEU A 189 6.47 10.42 -16.92
C LEU A 189 6.13 11.48 -15.86
N LEU A 190 6.79 11.45 -14.71
CA LEU A 190 6.60 12.45 -13.66
C LEU A 190 6.94 13.86 -14.16
N ASP A 191 8.04 14.03 -14.90
CA ASP A 191 8.43 15.32 -15.49
C ASP A 191 7.39 15.80 -16.51
N LYS A 192 6.87 14.91 -17.35
CA LYS A 192 5.80 15.25 -18.32
C LYS A 192 4.50 15.69 -17.63
N ILE A 193 4.13 15.06 -16.52
CA ILE A 193 2.96 15.46 -15.73
C ILE A 193 3.15 16.84 -15.13
N LYS A 194 4.32 17.14 -14.56
CA LYS A 194 4.65 18.49 -14.06
C LYS A 194 4.62 19.53 -15.18
N ALA A 195 5.16 19.19 -16.34
CA ALA A 195 5.19 20.09 -17.50
C ALA A 195 3.79 20.44 -18.01
N LYS A 196 2.78 19.59 -17.78
CA LYS A 196 1.37 19.91 -18.06
C LYS A 196 0.76 20.93 -17.09
N GLY A 197 1.41 21.26 -15.99
CA GLY A 197 0.94 22.18 -14.99
C GLY A 197 0.23 21.52 -13.79
N ALA A 198 0.39 20.23 -13.59
CA ALA A 198 -0.02 19.55 -12.37
C ALA A 198 1.03 19.74 -11.27
N GLU A 199 0.57 19.83 -10.02
CA GLU A 199 1.41 19.90 -8.83
C GLU A 199 1.48 18.54 -8.15
N PHE A 200 2.54 18.30 -7.38
CA PHE A 200 2.74 17.06 -6.61
C PHE A 200 2.76 17.35 -5.11
N ALA A 201 2.21 16.40 -4.34
CA ALA A 201 2.31 16.37 -2.89
C ALA A 201 2.58 14.93 -2.42
N TYR A 202 3.22 14.81 -1.26
CA TYR A 202 3.66 13.51 -0.74
C TYR A 202 3.13 13.31 0.68
N VAL A 203 2.32 12.28 0.85
CA VAL A 203 1.96 11.71 2.15
C VAL A 203 2.88 10.56 2.47
N THR A 204 2.90 10.11 3.72
CA THR A 204 3.58 8.89 4.13
C THR A 204 2.58 7.97 4.80
N LEU A 205 2.45 6.75 4.31
CA LEU A 205 1.76 5.66 4.98
C LEU A 205 2.67 4.44 4.94
N HIS A 206 3.07 3.95 6.11
CA HIS A 206 3.86 2.73 6.22
C HIS A 206 2.94 1.52 6.21
N VAL A 207 2.91 0.84 5.06
CA VAL A 207 2.07 -0.35 4.89
C VAL A 207 2.67 -1.50 5.70
N GLY A 208 1.88 -2.07 6.60
CA GLY A 208 2.26 -3.23 7.41
C GLY A 208 2.00 -4.57 6.72
N ALA A 209 2.53 -5.64 7.29
CA ALA A 209 2.33 -7.01 6.78
C ALA A 209 0.86 -7.47 6.87
N GLY A 210 0.06 -6.85 7.73
CA GLY A 210 -1.37 -7.10 7.86
C GLY A 210 -2.16 -6.91 6.56
N THR A 211 -1.65 -6.09 5.63
CA THR A 211 -2.28 -5.88 4.31
C THR A 211 -2.39 -7.17 3.47
N PHE A 212 -1.55 -8.17 3.74
CA PHE A 212 -1.57 -9.45 3.05
C PHE A 212 -2.51 -10.48 3.67
N GLN A 213 -3.12 -10.15 4.81
CA GLN A 213 -4.05 -11.07 5.47
C GLN A 213 -5.43 -10.98 4.81
N PRO A 214 -6.05 -12.14 4.52
CA PRO A 214 -7.42 -12.15 4.00
C PRO A 214 -8.41 -11.65 5.06
N VAL A 215 -9.53 -11.09 4.59
CA VAL A 215 -10.67 -10.79 5.44
C VAL A 215 -11.25 -12.12 5.95
N LYS A 216 -11.44 -12.24 7.27
CA LYS A 216 -11.84 -13.49 7.94
C LYS A 216 -13.28 -13.50 8.45
N VAL A 217 -14.06 -12.49 8.12
CA VAL A 217 -15.45 -12.33 8.53
C VAL A 217 -16.37 -12.42 7.31
N ASP A 218 -17.63 -12.76 7.53
CA ASP A 218 -18.63 -12.84 6.45
C ASP A 218 -19.26 -11.47 6.18
N ASN A 219 -19.60 -10.73 7.24
CA ASN A 219 -20.16 -9.39 7.12
C ASN A 219 -19.05 -8.34 7.21
N ILE A 220 -19.02 -7.40 6.25
CA ILE A 220 -18.00 -6.35 6.22
C ILE A 220 -17.97 -5.48 7.49
N ASN A 221 -19.12 -5.31 8.15
CA ASN A 221 -19.21 -4.51 9.37
C ASN A 221 -18.49 -5.13 10.58
N ASP A 222 -18.17 -6.42 10.53
CA ASP A 222 -17.46 -7.14 11.58
C ASP A 222 -15.94 -7.11 11.37
N HIS A 223 -15.47 -6.55 10.25
CA HIS A 223 -14.05 -6.46 9.94
C HIS A 223 -13.40 -5.29 10.66
N HIS A 224 -12.25 -5.55 11.27
CA HIS A 224 -11.38 -4.54 11.88
C HIS A 224 -10.09 -4.40 11.07
N MET A 225 -9.79 -3.16 10.67
CA MET A 225 -8.57 -2.86 9.95
C MET A 225 -7.36 -2.87 10.88
N HIS A 226 -6.21 -3.31 10.35
CA HIS A 226 -4.94 -3.13 11.04
C HIS A 226 -4.55 -1.65 11.05
N ALA A 227 -4.01 -1.21 12.19
CA ALA A 227 -3.50 0.15 12.33
C ALA A 227 -2.22 0.34 11.49
N GLU A 228 -2.17 1.41 10.71
CA GLU A 228 -1.00 1.81 9.92
C GLU A 228 -0.68 3.27 10.18
N TYR A 229 0.61 3.58 10.29
CA TYR A 229 1.07 4.94 10.58
C TYR A 229 1.04 5.83 9.35
N VAL A 230 0.45 7.03 9.51
CA VAL A 230 0.22 8.02 8.45
C VAL A 230 0.82 9.37 8.83
N GLU A 231 1.39 10.04 7.86
CA GLU A 231 1.78 11.44 7.92
C GLU A 231 1.15 12.22 6.76
N VAL A 232 0.35 13.23 7.10
CA VAL A 232 -0.14 14.24 6.16
C VAL A 232 0.38 15.58 6.67
N PRO A 233 1.53 16.07 6.16
CA PRO A 233 2.16 17.28 6.67
C PRO A 233 1.47 18.56 6.18
N GLN A 234 1.85 19.71 6.75
CA GLN A 234 1.24 21.01 6.45
C GLN A 234 1.32 21.38 4.96
N GLU A 235 2.42 21.09 4.30
CA GLU A 235 2.59 21.35 2.86
C GLU A 235 1.57 20.61 1.99
N VAL A 236 1.13 19.42 2.40
CA VAL A 236 0.05 18.68 1.71
C VAL A 236 -1.29 19.36 1.94
N VAL A 237 -1.58 19.77 3.17
CA VAL A 237 -2.80 20.52 3.50
C VAL A 237 -2.88 21.80 2.70
N ASP A 238 -1.80 22.57 2.63
CA ASP A 238 -1.71 23.82 1.88
C ASP A 238 -1.93 23.57 0.38
N ALA A 239 -1.31 22.53 -0.18
CA ALA A 239 -1.46 22.16 -1.58
C ALA A 239 -2.91 21.73 -1.92
N ILE A 240 -3.57 21.00 -1.03
CA ILE A 240 -4.99 20.61 -1.18
C ILE A 240 -5.87 21.86 -1.18
N ASN A 241 -5.70 22.75 -0.23
CA ASN A 241 -6.50 23.98 -0.13
C ASN A 241 -6.30 24.88 -1.35
N ALA A 242 -5.06 25.06 -1.82
CA ALA A 242 -4.76 25.81 -3.02
C ALA A 242 -5.38 25.19 -4.28
N THR A 243 -5.35 23.87 -4.38
CA THR A 243 -5.94 23.12 -5.51
C THR A 243 -7.46 23.29 -5.54
N LYS A 244 -8.13 23.14 -4.39
CA LYS A 244 -9.58 23.37 -4.29
C LYS A 244 -9.95 24.82 -4.63
N ALA A 245 -9.17 25.80 -4.16
CA ALA A 245 -9.43 27.23 -4.40
C ALA A 245 -9.38 27.59 -5.89
N ARG A 246 -8.54 26.92 -6.68
CA ARG A 246 -8.45 27.13 -8.15
C ARG A 246 -9.37 26.22 -8.97
N GLY A 247 -10.20 25.38 -8.32
CA GLY A 247 -11.09 24.42 -9.00
C GLY A 247 -10.37 23.22 -9.62
N GLY A 248 -9.15 22.92 -9.19
CA GLY A 248 -8.39 21.71 -9.58
C GLY A 248 -8.88 20.47 -8.88
N ARG A 249 -8.43 19.31 -9.36
CA ARG A 249 -8.78 17.99 -8.83
C ARG A 249 -7.64 17.42 -7.99
N ILE A 250 -8.00 16.60 -7.01
CA ILE A 250 -7.06 15.81 -6.21
C ILE A 250 -7.03 14.40 -6.74
N ILE A 251 -5.89 14.00 -7.28
CA ILE A 251 -5.64 12.67 -7.85
C ILE A 251 -4.77 11.89 -6.86
N ALA A 252 -5.33 10.86 -6.24
CA ALA A 252 -4.59 9.98 -5.34
C ALA A 252 -3.92 8.85 -6.13
N VAL A 253 -2.62 8.67 -5.92
CA VAL A 253 -1.87 7.53 -6.45
C VAL A 253 -1.80 6.44 -5.37
N GLY A 254 -2.60 5.41 -5.56
CA GLY A 254 -2.72 4.27 -4.67
C GLY A 254 -3.77 4.44 -3.57
N THR A 255 -4.26 3.30 -3.12
CA THR A 255 -5.21 3.22 -2.00
C THR A 255 -4.60 3.73 -0.68
N THR A 256 -3.28 3.69 -0.55
CA THR A 256 -2.57 4.23 0.61
C THR A 256 -2.63 5.77 0.66
N SER A 257 -2.51 6.44 -0.49
CA SER A 257 -2.72 7.90 -0.56
C SER A 257 -4.16 8.28 -0.27
N VAL A 258 -5.12 7.51 -0.78
CA VAL A 258 -6.55 7.68 -0.43
C VAL A 258 -6.76 7.58 1.07
N ARG A 259 -6.28 6.50 1.68
CA ARG A 259 -6.47 6.26 3.11
C ARG A 259 -5.80 7.32 3.97
N SER A 260 -4.65 7.82 3.56
CA SER A 260 -3.95 8.92 4.25
C SER A 260 -4.77 10.22 4.20
N LEU A 261 -5.19 10.64 3.02
CA LEU A 261 -5.96 11.87 2.82
C LEU A 261 -7.32 11.82 3.51
N GLU A 262 -8.04 10.73 3.32
CA GLU A 262 -9.38 10.57 3.91
C GLU A 262 -9.33 10.41 5.44
N SER A 263 -8.23 9.85 6.00
CA SER A 263 -8.01 9.83 7.46
C SER A 263 -7.86 11.24 8.03
N ALA A 264 -7.07 12.09 7.39
CA ALA A 264 -6.92 13.48 7.79
C ALA A 264 -8.25 14.24 7.69
N ALA A 265 -9.02 14.00 6.63
CA ALA A 265 -10.34 14.61 6.47
C ALA A 265 -11.34 14.15 7.52
N GLN A 266 -11.38 12.86 7.84
CA GLN A 266 -12.26 12.32 8.89
C GLN A 266 -11.90 12.83 10.28
N ASP A 267 -10.61 12.98 10.57
CA ASP A 267 -10.14 13.57 11.83
C ASP A 267 -10.61 15.02 11.97
N ALA A 268 -10.47 15.82 10.91
CA ALA A 268 -10.95 17.21 10.88
C ALA A 268 -12.47 17.29 11.05
N LEU A 269 -13.23 16.44 10.38
CA LEU A 269 -14.71 16.37 10.53
C LEU A 269 -15.12 16.02 11.97
N LYS A 270 -14.49 15.02 12.58
CA LYS A 270 -14.76 14.64 13.98
C LYS A 270 -14.47 15.76 14.97
N LYS A 271 -13.45 16.57 14.69
CA LYS A 271 -13.06 17.73 15.53
C LYS A 271 -13.86 19.00 15.20
N GLY A 272 -14.63 19.01 14.12
CA GLY A 272 -15.34 20.18 13.64
C GLY A 272 -14.41 21.32 13.20
N THR A 273 -13.25 20.98 12.63
CA THR A 273 -12.22 21.91 12.17
C THR A 273 -12.04 21.86 10.67
N GLU A 274 -11.33 22.84 10.13
CA GLU A 274 -10.77 22.75 8.78
C GLU A 274 -9.73 21.62 8.71
N LEU A 275 -9.33 21.26 7.49
CA LEU A 275 -8.26 20.27 7.28
C LEU A 275 -6.96 20.77 7.90
N VAL A 276 -6.37 19.97 8.76
CA VAL A 276 -5.10 20.24 9.44
C VAL A 276 -4.15 19.05 9.24
N PRO A 277 -2.83 19.22 9.49
CA PRO A 277 -1.89 18.11 9.44
C PRO A 277 -2.33 16.94 10.31
N PHE A 278 -2.10 15.74 9.82
CA PHE A 278 -2.42 14.50 10.52
C PHE A 278 -1.18 13.62 10.64
N PHE A 279 -0.84 13.26 11.87
CA PHE A 279 0.26 12.33 12.20
C PHE A 279 -0.27 11.33 13.21
N GLY A 280 -0.31 10.07 12.84
CA GLY A 280 -0.81 9.03 13.72
C GLY A 280 -1.26 7.77 12.99
N ASP A 281 -1.77 6.84 13.75
CA ASP A 281 -2.29 5.60 13.22
C ASP A 281 -3.69 5.79 12.63
N THR A 282 -3.95 5.09 11.53
CA THR A 282 -5.28 4.99 10.93
C THR A 282 -5.74 3.54 10.86
N GLU A 283 -6.99 3.33 11.16
CA GLU A 283 -7.73 2.08 10.95
C GLU A 283 -8.89 2.32 9.98
N ILE A 284 -8.79 3.34 9.13
CA ILE A 284 -9.86 3.71 8.22
C ILE A 284 -10.23 2.53 7.31
N PHE A 285 -11.50 2.17 7.34
CA PHE A 285 -12.08 1.15 6.48
C PHE A 285 -13.08 1.81 5.52
N ILE A 286 -12.74 1.83 4.25
CA ILE A 286 -13.55 2.45 3.20
C ILE A 286 -14.24 1.34 2.41
N TYR A 287 -15.57 1.38 2.39
CA TYR A 287 -16.43 0.44 1.68
C TYR A 287 -17.69 1.17 1.17
N PRO A 288 -18.52 0.55 0.31
CA PRO A 288 -19.70 1.21 -0.27
C PRO A 288 -20.59 1.87 0.78
N GLY A 289 -20.91 3.13 0.54
CA GLY A 289 -21.58 4.04 1.49
C GLY A 289 -20.66 5.08 2.13
N TYR A 290 -19.35 4.95 1.96
CA TYR A 290 -18.39 5.97 2.39
C TYR A 290 -18.46 7.20 1.48
N GLU A 291 -18.49 8.38 2.08
CA GLU A 291 -18.45 9.66 1.37
C GLU A 291 -17.04 10.23 1.33
N TYR A 292 -16.41 10.19 0.16
CA TYR A 292 -15.07 10.75 -0.04
C TYR A 292 -15.06 12.27 0.10
N GLN A 293 -14.15 12.78 0.93
CA GLN A 293 -14.06 14.20 1.25
C GLN A 293 -13.05 14.96 0.37
N LEU A 294 -11.96 14.31 -0.01
CA LEU A 294 -10.83 14.97 -0.67
C LEU A 294 -10.53 14.43 -2.07
N VAL A 295 -10.61 13.14 -2.27
CA VAL A 295 -10.12 12.49 -3.51
C VAL A 295 -11.14 12.59 -4.63
N ASP A 296 -10.72 13.10 -5.79
CA ASP A 296 -11.54 13.25 -6.99
C ASP A 296 -11.25 12.18 -8.05
N CYS A 297 -9.98 11.76 -8.16
CA CYS A 297 -9.53 10.69 -9.06
C CYS A 297 -8.58 9.75 -8.33
N LEU A 298 -8.58 8.48 -8.75
CA LEU A 298 -7.78 7.42 -8.15
C LEU A 298 -6.99 6.68 -9.23
N ILE A 299 -5.68 6.55 -9.02
CA ILE A 299 -4.81 5.61 -9.76
C ILE A 299 -4.54 4.43 -8.84
N THR A 300 -4.88 3.22 -9.25
CA THR A 300 -4.74 2.03 -8.43
C THR A 300 -4.45 0.78 -9.27
N ASN A 301 -3.83 -0.23 -8.66
CA ASN A 301 -3.72 -1.55 -9.26
C ASN A 301 -5.05 -2.32 -9.14
N PHE A 302 -5.15 -3.45 -9.82
CA PHE A 302 -6.24 -4.40 -9.60
C PHE A 302 -5.98 -5.21 -8.33
N HIS A 303 -7.01 -5.34 -7.50
CA HIS A 303 -6.94 -5.95 -6.18
C HIS A 303 -7.51 -7.36 -6.14
N LEU A 304 -7.24 -8.09 -5.05
CA LEU A 304 -7.75 -9.43 -4.79
C LEU A 304 -9.28 -9.46 -4.67
N PRO A 305 -9.92 -10.56 -5.08
CA PRO A 305 -11.31 -10.83 -4.70
C PRO A 305 -11.47 -10.76 -3.17
N GLU A 306 -12.60 -10.21 -2.74
CA GLU A 306 -13.00 -10.14 -1.32
C GLU A 306 -12.05 -9.34 -0.42
N SER A 307 -11.14 -8.55 -1.00
CA SER A 307 -10.20 -7.70 -0.24
C SER A 307 -10.84 -6.37 0.17
N THR A 308 -10.31 -5.77 1.23
CA THR A 308 -10.71 -4.42 1.66
C THR A 308 -10.45 -3.38 0.58
N LEU A 309 -9.51 -3.62 -0.33
CA LEU A 309 -9.11 -2.69 -1.37
C LEU A 309 -10.11 -2.65 -2.55
N ILE A 310 -10.68 -3.80 -2.94
CA ILE A 310 -11.78 -3.77 -3.93
C ILE A 310 -13.04 -3.11 -3.35
N MET A 311 -13.24 -3.20 -2.02
CA MET A 311 -14.33 -2.50 -1.34
C MET A 311 -14.13 -0.99 -1.38
N LEU A 312 -12.89 -0.50 -1.19
CA LEU A 312 -12.53 0.92 -1.32
C LEU A 312 -12.79 1.43 -2.75
N VAL A 313 -12.36 0.68 -3.76
CA VAL A 313 -12.61 1.03 -5.17
C VAL A 313 -14.11 1.04 -5.46
N SER A 314 -14.86 0.08 -4.92
CA SER A 314 -16.32 0.01 -5.07
C SER A 314 -17.04 1.19 -4.42
N ALA A 315 -16.52 1.68 -3.29
CA ALA A 315 -17.02 2.91 -2.67
C ALA A 315 -16.75 4.15 -3.54
N PHE A 316 -15.62 4.15 -4.27
CA PHE A 316 -15.20 5.27 -5.11
C PHE A 316 -15.95 5.36 -6.43
N ALA A 317 -16.08 4.26 -7.14
CA ALA A 317 -16.62 4.20 -8.50
C ALA A 317 -18.05 3.65 -8.58
N GLY A 318 -18.58 3.15 -7.47
CA GLY A 318 -19.82 2.37 -7.42
C GLY A 318 -19.55 0.87 -7.55
N TYR A 319 -20.31 0.09 -6.80
CA TYR A 319 -20.15 -1.37 -6.73
C TYR A 319 -20.29 -2.04 -8.12
N GLU A 320 -21.38 -1.77 -8.83
CA GLU A 320 -21.63 -2.40 -10.14
C GLU A 320 -20.57 -2.02 -11.17
N ASN A 321 -20.20 -0.74 -11.23
CA ASN A 321 -19.16 -0.26 -12.15
C ASN A 321 -17.81 -0.96 -11.86
N THR A 322 -17.46 -1.10 -10.58
CA THR A 322 -16.22 -1.77 -10.17
C THR A 322 -16.24 -3.25 -10.54
N MET A 323 -17.30 -3.97 -10.24
CA MET A 323 -17.40 -5.40 -10.56
C MET A 323 -17.40 -5.64 -12.07
N ASN A 324 -18.05 -4.78 -12.85
CA ASN A 324 -18.00 -4.82 -14.32
C ASN A 324 -16.59 -4.54 -14.86
N ALA A 325 -15.87 -3.58 -14.29
CA ALA A 325 -14.49 -3.28 -14.67
C ALA A 325 -13.56 -4.46 -14.38
N TYR A 326 -13.70 -5.13 -13.24
CA TYR A 326 -12.92 -6.31 -12.88
C TYR A 326 -13.22 -7.51 -13.77
N LYS A 327 -14.49 -7.72 -14.12
CA LYS A 327 -14.89 -8.72 -15.12
C LYS A 327 -14.23 -8.43 -16.47
N HIS A 328 -14.33 -7.18 -16.96
CA HIS A 328 -13.66 -6.75 -18.19
C HIS A 328 -12.14 -7.01 -18.15
N ALA A 329 -11.49 -6.69 -17.02
CA ALA A 329 -10.06 -6.88 -16.83
C ALA A 329 -9.66 -8.38 -16.92
N VAL A 330 -10.43 -9.28 -16.30
CA VAL A 330 -10.19 -10.73 -16.38
C VAL A 330 -10.38 -11.22 -17.82
N GLU A 331 -11.49 -10.85 -18.48
CA GLU A 331 -11.80 -11.25 -19.86
C GLU A 331 -10.74 -10.76 -20.86
N ASN A 332 -10.16 -9.58 -20.63
CA ASN A 332 -9.13 -8.97 -21.48
C ASN A 332 -7.70 -9.25 -21.00
N LYS A 333 -7.54 -10.18 -20.05
CA LYS A 333 -6.24 -10.66 -19.56
C LYS A 333 -5.34 -9.54 -19.03
N TYR A 334 -5.89 -8.62 -18.25
CA TYR A 334 -5.10 -7.72 -17.44
C TYR A 334 -4.35 -8.49 -16.37
N ARG A 335 -3.21 -7.96 -15.96
CA ARG A 335 -2.39 -8.52 -14.90
C ARG A 335 -2.83 -7.93 -13.55
N PHE A 336 -2.82 -8.74 -12.52
CA PHE A 336 -3.33 -8.40 -11.19
C PHE A 336 -2.21 -8.26 -10.15
N PHE A 337 -2.49 -7.52 -9.08
CA PHE A 337 -1.72 -7.27 -7.87
C PHE A 337 -0.52 -6.34 -8.06
N SER A 338 0.52 -6.51 -7.20
CA SER A 338 1.61 -5.54 -7.02
C SER A 338 2.37 -5.22 -8.30
N TYR A 339 2.67 -6.21 -9.12
CA TYR A 339 3.35 -6.06 -10.40
C TYR A 339 2.40 -6.09 -11.61
N GLY A 340 1.11 -6.01 -11.33
CA GLY A 340 0.07 -6.03 -12.36
C GLY A 340 -0.14 -4.70 -13.05
N ASP A 341 -1.26 -4.63 -13.76
CA ASP A 341 -1.72 -3.44 -14.47
C ASP A 341 -2.49 -2.48 -13.53
N SER A 342 -2.95 -1.38 -14.06
CA SER A 342 -3.50 -0.29 -13.29
C SER A 342 -4.83 0.22 -13.84
N MET A 343 -5.50 1.00 -13.02
CA MET A 343 -6.73 1.72 -13.35
C MET A 343 -6.52 3.23 -13.10
N PHE A 344 -7.18 4.05 -13.92
CA PHE A 344 -7.47 5.45 -13.62
C PHE A 344 -8.98 5.62 -13.48
N ILE A 345 -9.43 6.07 -12.32
CA ILE A 345 -10.86 6.10 -11.97
C ILE A 345 -11.27 7.54 -11.63
N LYS A 346 -12.29 8.04 -12.30
CA LYS A 346 -13.00 9.26 -11.89
C LYS A 346 -14.08 8.89 -10.89
N LYS A 347 -14.12 9.63 -9.78
CA LYS A 347 -15.08 9.39 -8.71
C LYS A 347 -16.52 9.46 -9.23
N LYS A 348 -17.34 8.52 -8.75
CA LYS A 348 -18.79 8.62 -8.89
C LYS A 348 -19.29 9.82 -8.06
N THR A 349 -19.95 10.75 -8.71
CA THR A 349 -20.67 11.85 -8.07
C THR A 349 -22.14 11.48 -7.96
N ILE A 350 -22.70 11.62 -6.78
CA ILE A 350 -24.12 11.28 -6.49
C ILE A 350 -25.02 12.34 -7.12
#